data_8ac6404862047bde56bdd097d53eec09
#
_entry.id   8ac6404862047bde56bdd097d53eec09
#
_cell.length_a   1.000
_cell.length_b   1.000
_cell.length_c   1.000
_cell.angle_alpha   90.00
_cell.angle_beta   90.00
_cell.angle_gamma   90.00
#
_symmetry.space_group_name_H-M   'P 1'
#
loop_
_entity.id
_entity.type
_entity.pdbx_description
1 polymer ?
#
loop_
_entity_poly.entity_id
_entity_poly.type
_entity_poly.pdbx_seq_one_letter_code
_entity_poly.pdbx_strand_id
1 'polypeptide(L)'
;YLTEALNQFSSEDVEGTYHTLKDEIPRLKATHTRVAAIFSGVKGTDVDDYVLRLKDEDARQQFELAFKRFAKQMDVILPDTAAKPFIPDLKLWGKVQNAARTRYRDPGLNISDAGEKVRKLVDEHIISTGVDPKIPPVDLMAANFKETVEQIKSPESRASEIESAIKHHITVNLDEDPEYYKSLSLRLRDIIEKTAGKWEQQAQLLLEFRNGIESGHKQAAVDLGLNETEFAFYNILMAEVTAHSGEETISEAVHDEIKATSQDLVGMFDEATQIVDFFSKLDEVKRMKKEIKRAILDCSFGDKAIVAVVQDRFLELAKTKFA
;
A
#
# COMPACT_ATOMS: atom_id res chain seq x y z
N TYR A 1 -3.84 49.92 -15.81
CA TYR A 1 -4.06 48.63 -16.54
C TYR A 1 -5.31 47.90 -16.05
N LEU A 2 -5.47 47.66 -14.75
CA LEU A 2 -6.66 46.98 -14.19
C LEU A 2 -7.91 47.86 -14.26
N THR A 3 -7.76 49.14 -14.03
CA THR A 3 -8.86 50.12 -14.07
C THR A 3 -9.47 50.30 -15.50
N GLU A 4 -8.65 50.21 -16.52
CA GLU A 4 -9.09 50.27 -17.93
C GLU A 4 -9.82 49.01 -18.39
N ALA A 5 -9.36 47.84 -17.94
CA ALA A 5 -9.99 46.55 -18.27
C ALA A 5 -11.37 46.38 -17.61
N LEU A 6 -11.58 47.04 -16.45
CA LEU A 6 -12.82 46.94 -15.69
C LEU A 6 -13.87 47.99 -16.04
N ASN A 7 -13.51 49.05 -16.81
CA ASN A 7 -14.44 50.10 -17.26
C ASN A 7 -15.57 49.60 -18.19
N GLN A 8 -15.55 48.36 -18.62
CA GLN A 8 -16.58 47.72 -19.42
C GLN A 8 -17.65 47.00 -18.59
N PHE A 9 -17.49 46.88 -17.29
CA PHE A 9 -18.41 46.21 -16.37
C PHE A 9 -19.06 47.24 -15.44
N SER A 10 -20.30 47.01 -15.01
CA SER A 10 -20.94 47.84 -14.02
C SER A 10 -20.23 47.68 -12.65
N SER A 11 -20.24 48.74 -11.83
CA SER A 11 -19.63 48.64 -10.47
C SER A 11 -20.24 47.49 -9.65
N GLU A 12 -21.54 47.17 -9.88
CA GLU A 12 -22.25 46.09 -9.18
C GLU A 12 -21.78 44.69 -9.67
N ASP A 13 -21.48 44.51 -10.94
CA ASP A 13 -20.93 43.27 -11.48
C ASP A 13 -19.49 43.03 -11.01
N VAL A 14 -18.74 44.09 -10.84
CA VAL A 14 -17.37 44.06 -10.32
C VAL A 14 -17.36 43.75 -8.83
N GLU A 15 -18.22 44.35 -8.03
CA GLU A 15 -18.35 44.10 -6.57
C GLU A 15 -18.81 42.67 -6.28
N GLY A 16 -19.69 42.10 -7.09
CA GLY A 16 -20.14 40.71 -6.96
C GLY A 16 -19.07 39.66 -7.29
N THR A 17 -18.03 40.05 -8.04
CA THR A 17 -16.95 39.13 -8.47
C THR A 17 -15.70 39.22 -7.58
N TYR A 18 -15.49 40.32 -6.88
CA TYR A 18 -14.40 40.48 -5.93
C TYR A 18 -14.76 39.89 -4.57
N HIS A 19 -14.39 38.64 -4.33
CA HIS A 19 -14.21 38.19 -2.96
C HIS A 19 -13.07 39.00 -2.35
N THR A 20 -13.39 39.89 -1.43
CA THR A 20 -12.36 40.70 -0.79
C THR A 20 -11.40 39.79 -0.04
N LEU A 21 -10.10 40.09 -0.11
CA LEU A 21 -9.05 39.41 0.68
C LEU A 21 -9.43 39.27 2.18
N LYS A 22 -10.29 40.16 2.68
CA LYS A 22 -10.85 40.10 4.04
C LYS A 22 -11.66 38.83 4.31
N ASP A 23 -12.33 38.25 3.30
CA ASP A 23 -13.12 37.01 3.45
C ASP A 23 -12.25 35.77 3.29
N GLU A 24 -11.19 35.86 2.54
CA GLU A 24 -10.28 34.73 2.28
C GLU A 24 -9.28 34.46 3.42
N ILE A 25 -8.87 35.51 4.19
CA ILE A 25 -7.97 35.34 5.33
C ILE A 25 -8.57 34.47 6.45
N PRO A 26 -9.83 34.61 6.85
CA PRO A 26 -10.46 33.70 7.82
C PRO A 26 -10.52 32.24 7.29
N ARG A 27 -10.77 32.05 6.00
CA ARG A 27 -10.76 30.73 5.35
C ARG A 27 -9.37 30.09 5.39
N LEU A 28 -8.32 30.87 5.08
CA LEU A 28 -6.93 30.43 5.21
C LEU A 28 -6.62 29.98 6.64
N LYS A 29 -6.96 30.78 7.64
CA LYS A 29 -6.77 30.41 9.04
C LYS A 29 -7.50 29.11 9.42
N ALA A 30 -8.74 28.96 8.98
CA ALA A 30 -9.53 27.76 9.25
C ALA A 30 -8.93 26.52 8.60
N THR A 31 -8.47 26.60 7.35
CA THR A 31 -7.83 25.48 6.66
C THR A 31 -6.47 25.13 7.28
N HIS A 32 -5.67 26.12 7.65
CA HIS A 32 -4.42 25.93 8.40
C HIS A 32 -4.65 25.22 9.73
N THR A 33 -5.61 25.68 10.54
CA THR A 33 -5.94 25.07 11.83
C THR A 33 -6.33 23.60 11.69
N ARG A 34 -7.02 23.23 10.61
CA ARG A 34 -7.39 21.82 10.36
C ARG A 34 -6.16 20.93 10.12
N VAL A 35 -5.18 21.39 9.36
CA VAL A 35 -3.94 20.64 9.17
C VAL A 35 -3.15 20.57 10.48
N ALA A 36 -3.00 21.69 11.19
CA ALA A 36 -2.31 21.75 12.48
C ALA A 36 -2.91 20.79 13.51
N ALA A 37 -4.24 20.62 13.52
CA ALA A 37 -4.94 19.73 14.44
C ALA A 37 -4.56 18.24 14.24
N ILE A 38 -4.25 17.81 13.01
CA ILE A 38 -3.81 16.44 12.71
C ILE A 38 -2.50 16.13 13.41
N PHE A 39 -1.62 17.12 13.50
CA PHE A 39 -0.31 17.03 14.13
C PHE A 39 -0.30 17.51 15.59
N SER A 40 -1.48 17.69 16.19
CA SER A 40 -1.58 18.04 17.61
C SER A 40 -0.95 16.92 18.45
N GLY A 41 0.01 17.29 19.30
CA GLY A 41 0.74 16.32 20.14
C GLY A 41 2.07 15.83 19.55
N VAL A 42 2.43 16.19 18.32
CA VAL A 42 3.80 16.03 17.83
C VAL A 42 4.71 16.97 18.61
N LYS A 43 5.67 16.39 19.34
CA LYS A 43 6.59 17.17 20.22
C LYS A 43 7.93 17.49 19.57
N GLY A 44 8.26 16.76 18.50
CA GLY A 44 9.49 16.95 17.75
C GLY A 44 9.36 18.02 16.68
N THR A 45 10.50 18.43 16.15
CA THR A 45 10.62 19.39 15.03
C THR A 45 11.11 18.69 13.75
N ASP A 46 11.42 17.39 13.83
CA ASP A 46 11.89 16.63 12.69
C ASP A 46 10.69 16.18 11.83
N VAL A 47 10.88 16.16 10.51
CA VAL A 47 9.88 15.69 9.55
C VAL A 47 9.42 14.25 9.88
N ASP A 48 10.32 13.42 10.38
CA ASP A 48 10.03 12.04 10.76
C ASP A 48 8.96 11.93 11.85
N ASP A 49 8.94 12.85 12.83
CA ASP A 49 7.93 12.87 13.90
C ASP A 49 6.53 13.10 13.33
N TYR A 50 6.42 13.98 12.32
CA TYR A 50 5.16 14.24 11.61
C TYR A 50 4.76 13.07 10.72
N VAL A 51 5.72 12.44 10.03
CA VAL A 51 5.45 11.28 9.16
C VAL A 51 4.95 10.09 9.97
N LEU A 52 5.51 9.82 11.14
CA LEU A 52 5.04 8.77 12.03
C LEU A 52 3.57 8.94 12.45
N ARG A 53 3.10 10.19 12.58
CA ARG A 53 1.69 10.50 12.85
C ARG A 53 0.76 10.08 11.72
N LEU A 54 1.29 9.95 10.50
CA LEU A 54 0.58 9.53 9.28
C LEU A 54 0.72 8.02 9.01
N LYS A 55 1.06 7.20 10.03
CA LYS A 55 1.22 5.75 9.89
C LYS A 55 -0.06 5.08 9.39
N ASP A 56 -1.22 5.49 9.92
CA ASP A 56 -2.51 4.93 9.55
C ASP A 56 -3.02 5.54 8.23
N GLU A 57 -3.67 4.72 7.42
CA GLU A 57 -4.21 5.16 6.12
C GLU A 57 -5.27 6.26 6.28
N ASP A 58 -6.17 6.12 7.26
CA ASP A 58 -7.17 7.15 7.56
C ASP A 58 -6.54 8.49 7.93
N ALA A 59 -5.45 8.46 8.72
CA ALA A 59 -4.70 9.67 9.05
C ALA A 59 -4.06 10.32 7.82
N ARG A 60 -3.55 9.51 6.88
CA ARG A 60 -3.00 9.99 5.60
C ARG A 60 -4.08 10.64 4.74
N GLN A 61 -5.24 10.00 4.60
CA GLN A 61 -6.37 10.53 3.82
C GLN A 61 -6.89 11.85 4.40
N GLN A 62 -7.02 11.94 5.73
CA GLN A 62 -7.40 13.18 6.42
C GLN A 62 -6.38 14.29 6.19
N PHE A 63 -5.10 13.99 6.29
CA PHE A 63 -4.03 14.94 6.03
C PHE A 63 -4.05 15.41 4.57
N GLU A 64 -4.14 14.51 3.63
CA GLU A 64 -4.20 14.79 2.19
C GLU A 64 -5.32 15.79 1.88
N LEU A 65 -6.54 15.50 2.35
CA LEU A 65 -7.70 16.34 2.12
C LEU A 65 -7.55 17.73 2.79
N ALA A 66 -7.06 17.77 4.02
CA ALA A 66 -6.88 19.02 4.75
C ALA A 66 -5.76 19.86 4.12
N PHE A 67 -4.64 19.24 3.76
CA PHE A 67 -3.49 19.93 3.18
C PHE A 67 -3.79 20.45 1.78
N LYS A 68 -4.46 19.69 0.92
CA LYS A 68 -4.92 20.17 -0.40
C LYS A 68 -5.81 21.42 -0.27
N ARG A 69 -6.73 21.43 0.67
CA ARG A 69 -7.59 22.62 0.91
C ARG A 69 -6.79 23.82 1.38
N PHE A 70 -5.85 23.62 2.28
CA PHE A 70 -4.96 24.68 2.77
C PHE A 70 -4.06 25.20 1.62
N ALA A 71 -3.44 24.32 0.86
CA ALA A 71 -2.59 24.67 -0.26
C ALA A 71 -3.34 25.47 -1.33
N LYS A 72 -4.57 25.07 -1.67
CA LYS A 72 -5.45 25.80 -2.58
C LYS A 72 -5.78 27.21 -2.04
N GLN A 73 -6.06 27.32 -0.75
CA GLN A 73 -6.35 28.62 -0.13
C GLN A 73 -5.10 29.53 -0.07
N MET A 74 -3.92 28.96 0.14
CA MET A 74 -2.66 29.68 0.02
C MET A 74 -2.43 30.24 -1.39
N ASP A 75 -2.75 29.46 -2.43
CA ASP A 75 -2.59 29.90 -3.82
C ASP A 75 -3.50 31.08 -4.18
N VAL A 76 -4.71 31.12 -3.61
CA VAL A 76 -5.65 32.24 -3.77
C VAL A 76 -5.08 33.54 -3.17
N ILE A 77 -4.44 33.47 -2.01
CA ILE A 77 -3.98 34.67 -1.27
C ILE A 77 -2.58 35.12 -1.73
N LEU A 78 -1.73 34.20 -2.15
CA LEU A 78 -0.38 34.53 -2.65
C LEU A 78 -0.46 35.41 -3.92
N PRO A 79 0.35 36.48 -4.02
CA PRO A 79 1.55 36.82 -3.23
C PRO A 79 1.28 37.81 -2.09
N ASP A 80 0.04 38.01 -1.62
CA ASP A 80 -0.28 38.95 -0.56
C ASP A 80 0.49 38.68 0.74
N THR A 81 0.82 39.75 1.47
CA THR A 81 1.58 39.67 2.73
C THR A 81 0.86 38.90 3.83
N ALA A 82 -0.47 38.81 3.77
CA ALA A 82 -1.29 38.01 4.69
C ALA A 82 -0.97 36.51 4.66
N ALA A 83 -0.41 36.01 3.54
CA ALA A 83 0.02 34.62 3.43
C ALA A 83 1.37 34.35 4.15
N LYS A 84 2.21 35.36 4.39
CA LYS A 84 3.56 35.18 4.93
C LYS A 84 3.65 34.35 6.21
N PRO A 85 2.76 34.53 7.22
CA PRO A 85 2.83 33.76 8.47
C PRO A 85 2.63 32.25 8.26
N PHE A 86 2.00 31.82 7.16
CA PHE A 86 1.63 30.43 6.88
C PHE A 86 2.63 29.71 5.95
N ILE A 87 3.57 30.46 5.33
CA ILE A 87 4.58 29.89 4.43
C ILE A 87 5.47 28.86 5.12
N PRO A 88 5.96 29.06 6.36
CA PRO A 88 6.76 28.05 7.04
C PRO A 88 6.05 26.70 7.17
N ASP A 89 4.77 26.73 7.58
CA ASP A 89 3.97 25.51 7.74
C ASP A 89 3.60 24.87 6.40
N LEU A 90 3.32 25.67 5.37
CA LEU A 90 3.13 25.16 4.01
C LEU A 90 4.35 24.35 3.55
N LYS A 91 5.54 24.88 3.77
CA LYS A 91 6.81 24.25 3.41
C LYS A 91 7.08 22.99 4.22
N LEU A 92 6.84 23.04 5.54
CA LEU A 92 6.97 21.88 6.42
C LEU A 92 6.03 20.76 6.00
N TRP A 93 4.74 21.05 5.84
CA TRP A 93 3.74 20.04 5.48
C TRP A 93 3.90 19.51 4.07
N GLY A 94 4.42 20.30 3.14
CA GLY A 94 4.85 19.81 1.82
C GLY A 94 5.96 18.77 1.90
N LYS A 95 6.96 18.99 2.79
CA LYS A 95 8.00 17.99 3.08
C LYS A 95 7.43 16.73 3.71
N VAL A 96 6.56 16.89 4.72
CA VAL A 96 5.90 15.78 5.40
C VAL A 96 5.11 14.94 4.39
N GLN A 97 4.37 15.58 3.48
CA GLN A 97 3.63 14.90 2.43
C GLN A 97 4.56 14.07 1.52
N ASN A 98 5.64 14.66 1.04
CA ASN A 98 6.59 13.95 0.18
C ASN A 98 7.28 12.79 0.91
N ALA A 99 7.70 13.00 2.17
CA ALA A 99 8.33 11.97 2.98
C ALA A 99 7.35 10.83 3.33
N ALA A 100 6.09 11.15 3.66
CA ALA A 100 5.05 10.16 3.91
C ALA A 100 4.69 9.36 2.66
N ARG A 101 4.56 10.04 1.50
CA ARG A 101 4.35 9.37 0.21
C ARG A 101 5.44 8.34 -0.08
N THR A 102 6.68 8.71 0.17
CA THR A 102 7.84 7.84 -0.04
C THR A 102 7.83 6.67 0.93
N ARG A 103 7.69 6.94 2.24
CA ARG A 103 7.73 5.91 3.28
C ARG A 103 6.60 4.90 3.16
N TYR A 104 5.36 5.39 2.99
CA TYR A 104 4.18 4.53 2.94
C TYR A 104 3.81 4.07 1.54
N ARG A 105 4.58 4.46 0.52
CA ARG A 105 4.36 4.13 -0.89
C ARG A 105 2.93 4.45 -1.35
N ASP A 106 2.40 5.57 -0.82
CA ASP A 106 1.03 6.00 -1.02
C ASP A 106 0.94 7.02 -2.18
N PRO A 107 0.47 6.62 -3.37
CA PRO A 107 0.39 7.50 -4.52
C PRO A 107 -0.67 8.60 -4.37
N GLY A 108 -1.61 8.46 -3.43
CA GLY A 108 -2.63 9.46 -3.12
C GLY A 108 -2.05 10.74 -2.54
N LEU A 109 -0.93 10.64 -1.82
CA LEU A 109 -0.24 11.79 -1.22
C LEU A 109 0.48 12.62 -2.30
N ASN A 110 -0.19 13.61 -2.87
CA ASN A 110 0.41 14.50 -3.87
C ASN A 110 -0.22 15.90 -3.84
N ILE A 111 0.53 16.91 -4.31
CA ILE A 111 0.06 18.29 -4.44
C ILE A 111 -0.25 18.69 -5.89
N SER A 112 -0.51 17.71 -6.77
CA SER A 112 -0.77 17.98 -8.19
C SER A 112 -1.91 18.98 -8.41
N ASP A 113 -2.89 18.99 -7.51
CA ASP A 113 -4.05 19.88 -7.57
C ASP A 113 -3.80 21.27 -6.95
N ALA A 114 -2.62 21.50 -6.35
CA ALA A 114 -2.26 22.81 -5.84
C ALA A 114 -1.87 23.73 -7.02
N GLY A 115 -2.13 25.03 -6.86
CA GLY A 115 -1.75 26.03 -7.83
C GLY A 115 -0.24 26.16 -8.03
N GLU A 116 0.18 26.73 -9.14
CA GLU A 116 1.58 26.83 -9.54
C GLU A 116 2.46 27.54 -8.50
N LYS A 117 1.95 28.61 -7.88
CA LYS A 117 2.67 29.36 -6.85
C LYS A 117 3.01 28.52 -5.63
N VAL A 118 2.06 27.69 -5.18
CA VAL A 118 2.21 26.81 -4.03
C VAL A 118 3.19 25.67 -4.38
N ARG A 119 3.01 25.01 -5.52
CA ARG A 119 3.94 23.96 -5.97
C ARG A 119 5.37 24.48 -6.03
N LYS A 120 5.58 25.63 -6.65
CA LYS A 120 6.91 26.25 -6.74
C LYS A 120 7.54 26.50 -5.38
N LEU A 121 6.79 27.04 -4.41
CA LEU A 121 7.29 27.28 -3.05
C LEU A 121 7.64 25.99 -2.29
N VAL A 122 6.87 24.93 -2.48
CA VAL A 122 7.11 23.62 -1.87
C VAL A 122 8.31 22.95 -2.53
N ASP A 123 8.33 22.89 -3.87
CA ASP A 123 9.40 22.24 -4.63
C ASP A 123 10.76 22.92 -4.43
N GLU A 124 10.83 24.27 -4.50
CA GLU A 124 12.05 25.03 -4.21
C GLU A 124 12.55 24.77 -2.78
N HIS A 125 11.65 24.62 -1.82
CA HIS A 125 12.03 24.31 -0.46
C HIS A 125 12.49 22.87 -0.28
N ILE A 126 11.85 21.91 -0.94
CA ILE A 126 12.26 20.51 -1.00
C ILE A 126 13.67 20.41 -1.58
N ILE A 127 13.93 21.08 -2.70
CA ILE A 127 15.24 21.10 -3.36
C ILE A 127 16.30 21.82 -2.48
N SER A 128 15.97 23.00 -1.94
CA SER A 128 16.94 23.83 -1.20
C SER A 128 17.36 23.26 0.15
N THR A 129 16.51 22.50 0.79
CA THR A 129 16.78 21.91 2.11
C THR A 129 17.34 20.50 2.01
N GLY A 130 17.56 20.01 0.75
CA GLY A 130 17.93 18.63 0.57
C GLY A 130 16.96 17.77 1.40
N VAL A 131 15.68 17.70 1.00
CA VAL A 131 14.96 16.48 1.28
C VAL A 131 15.64 15.45 0.40
N ASP A 132 16.77 15.09 0.87
CA ASP A 132 17.15 13.72 0.83
C ASP A 132 15.96 12.99 1.45
N PRO A 133 15.13 12.26 0.69
CA PRO A 133 14.39 11.19 1.30
C PRO A 133 15.50 10.40 1.96
N LYS A 134 15.68 10.61 3.29
CA LYS A 134 16.89 10.18 4.01
C LYS A 134 17.21 8.74 3.69
N ILE A 135 16.27 8.06 3.02
CA ILE A 135 16.48 6.77 2.40
C ILE A 135 15.39 6.64 1.31
N PRO A 136 15.74 6.57 0.00
CA PRO A 136 14.77 6.18 -1.01
C PRO A 136 14.16 4.84 -0.58
N PRO A 137 12.87 4.58 -0.89
CA PRO A 137 12.25 3.32 -0.55
C PRO A 137 13.11 2.21 -1.15
N VAL A 138 13.82 1.50 -0.29
CA VAL A 138 14.66 0.39 -0.72
C VAL A 138 13.74 -0.78 -0.94
N ASP A 139 13.88 -1.43 -2.07
CA ASP A 139 13.19 -2.70 -2.30
C ASP A 139 13.51 -3.64 -1.14
N LEU A 140 12.48 -4.25 -0.55
CA LEU A 140 12.62 -5.19 0.56
C LEU A 140 13.66 -6.27 0.26
N MET A 141 13.73 -6.72 -1.00
CA MET A 141 14.63 -7.78 -1.47
C MET A 141 16.01 -7.28 -1.89
N ALA A 142 16.25 -5.97 -1.87
CA ALA A 142 17.58 -5.43 -2.21
C ALA A 142 18.65 -5.91 -1.21
N ALA A 143 19.82 -6.29 -1.74
CA ALA A 143 20.93 -6.80 -0.94
C ALA A 143 21.40 -5.80 0.13
N ASN A 144 21.29 -4.50 -0.12
CA ASN A 144 21.68 -3.43 0.79
C ASN A 144 20.54 -2.94 1.70
N PHE A 145 19.37 -3.60 1.71
CA PHE A 145 18.21 -3.18 2.51
C PHE A 145 18.57 -2.97 3.98
N LYS A 146 19.22 -3.98 4.60
CA LYS A 146 19.60 -3.94 6.00
C LYS A 146 20.52 -2.77 6.32
N GLU A 147 21.59 -2.59 5.53
CA GLU A 147 22.55 -1.49 5.71
C GLU A 147 21.89 -0.14 5.58
N THR A 148 20.92 -0.04 4.66
CA THR A 148 20.21 1.22 4.42
C THR A 148 19.28 1.57 5.59
N VAL A 149 18.51 0.63 6.12
CA VAL A 149 17.61 0.90 7.25
C VAL A 149 18.38 1.11 8.56
N GLU A 150 19.57 0.52 8.72
CA GLU A 150 20.43 0.75 9.87
C GLU A 150 21.00 2.19 9.94
N GLN A 151 21.02 2.93 8.83
CA GLN A 151 21.40 4.34 8.83
C GLN A 151 20.32 5.25 9.44
N ILE A 152 19.09 4.78 9.61
CA ILE A 152 18.02 5.50 10.28
C ILE A 152 18.32 5.56 11.78
N LYS A 153 18.51 6.79 12.29
CA LYS A 153 18.91 7.00 13.70
C LYS A 153 17.83 6.65 14.70
N SER A 154 16.57 7.01 14.40
CA SER A 154 15.42 6.75 15.26
C SER A 154 15.00 5.27 15.17
N PRO A 155 14.99 4.51 16.28
CA PRO A 155 14.50 3.13 16.28
C PRO A 155 13.04 3.01 15.81
N GLU A 156 12.20 3.97 16.17
CA GLU A 156 10.81 4.02 15.76
C GLU A 156 10.67 4.23 14.24
N SER A 157 11.41 5.19 13.66
CA SER A 157 11.44 5.41 12.22
C SER A 157 12.00 4.21 11.48
N ARG A 158 13.01 3.55 12.03
CA ARG A 158 13.59 2.31 11.48
C ARG A 158 12.56 1.19 11.41
N ALA A 159 11.89 0.91 12.53
CA ALA A 159 10.84 -0.11 12.61
C ALA A 159 9.69 0.20 11.63
N SER A 160 9.26 1.47 11.56
CA SER A 160 8.21 1.91 10.64
C SER A 160 8.59 1.75 9.17
N GLU A 161 9.85 2.01 8.78
CA GLU A 161 10.31 1.82 7.40
C GLU A 161 10.32 0.35 7.02
N ILE A 162 10.86 -0.52 7.89
CA ILE A 162 10.90 -1.97 7.64
C ILE A 162 9.47 -2.53 7.54
N GLU A 163 8.59 -2.15 8.46
CA GLU A 163 7.17 -2.54 8.45
C GLU A 163 6.50 -2.13 7.13
N SER A 164 6.71 -0.90 6.69
CA SER A 164 6.12 -0.37 5.44
C SER A 164 6.65 -1.09 4.21
N ALA A 165 7.94 -1.42 4.18
CA ALA A 165 8.54 -2.19 3.11
C ALA A 165 7.95 -3.61 3.03
N ILE A 166 7.78 -4.28 4.17
CA ILE A 166 7.16 -5.61 4.25
C ILE A 166 5.69 -5.56 3.81
N LYS A 167 4.90 -4.60 4.31
CA LYS A 167 3.50 -4.44 3.89
C LYS A 167 3.37 -4.23 2.39
N HIS A 168 4.20 -3.38 1.82
CA HIS A 168 4.20 -3.15 0.38
C HIS A 168 4.53 -4.43 -0.40
N HIS A 169 5.58 -5.15 0.00
CA HIS A 169 5.96 -6.42 -0.63
C HIS A 169 4.82 -7.44 -0.59
N ILE A 170 4.16 -7.58 0.57
CA ILE A 170 2.98 -8.45 0.70
C ILE A 170 1.86 -8.01 -0.26
N THR A 171 1.58 -6.71 -0.34
CA THR A 171 0.49 -6.19 -1.17
C THR A 171 0.73 -6.40 -2.65
N VAL A 172 1.93 -6.14 -3.15
CA VAL A 172 2.23 -6.27 -4.60
C VAL A 172 2.34 -7.72 -5.07
N ASN A 173 2.62 -8.64 -4.16
CA ASN A 173 2.75 -10.07 -4.50
C ASN A 173 1.52 -10.90 -4.04
N LEU A 174 0.48 -10.26 -3.49
CA LEU A 174 -0.68 -10.96 -2.96
C LEU A 174 -1.35 -11.88 -3.97
N ASP A 175 -1.44 -11.44 -5.24
CA ASP A 175 -2.09 -12.19 -6.30
C ASP A 175 -1.24 -13.38 -6.81
N GLU A 176 0.06 -13.41 -6.48
CA GLU A 176 0.97 -14.49 -6.84
C GLU A 176 0.76 -15.76 -5.98
N ASP A 177 0.47 -15.57 -4.68
CA ASP A 177 0.12 -16.64 -3.74
C ASP A 177 -0.69 -16.07 -2.57
N PRO A 178 -2.03 -15.93 -2.71
CA PRO A 178 -2.86 -15.25 -1.74
C PRO A 178 -2.77 -15.82 -0.31
N GLU A 179 -2.68 -17.15 -0.15
CA GLU A 179 -2.64 -17.77 1.17
C GLU A 179 -1.27 -17.59 1.86
N TYR A 180 -0.18 -17.71 1.11
CA TYR A 180 1.14 -17.46 1.64
C TYR A 180 1.28 -16.01 2.13
N TYR A 181 0.96 -15.03 1.28
CA TYR A 181 1.08 -13.62 1.64
C TYR A 181 0.08 -13.18 2.71
N LYS A 182 -1.11 -13.80 2.78
CA LYS A 182 -2.05 -13.62 3.90
C LYS A 182 -1.43 -14.12 5.22
N SER A 183 -0.75 -15.28 5.21
CA SER A 183 -0.06 -15.78 6.39
C SER A 183 1.07 -14.85 6.86
N LEU A 184 1.80 -14.25 5.92
CA LEU A 184 2.82 -13.24 6.22
C LEU A 184 2.20 -11.97 6.86
N SER A 185 1.04 -11.54 6.39
CA SER A 185 0.32 -10.39 6.98
C SER A 185 -0.07 -10.65 8.44
N LEU A 186 -0.53 -11.85 8.75
CA LEU A 186 -0.87 -12.25 10.12
C LEU A 186 0.37 -12.29 11.03
N ARG A 187 1.47 -12.88 10.55
CA ARG A 187 2.75 -12.92 11.29
C ARG A 187 3.32 -11.53 11.51
N LEU A 188 3.26 -10.65 10.51
CA LEU A 188 3.67 -9.26 10.63
C LEU A 188 2.88 -8.54 11.72
N ARG A 189 1.56 -8.70 11.73
CA ARG A 189 0.68 -8.13 12.76
C ARG A 189 1.06 -8.61 14.15
N ASP A 190 1.28 -9.91 14.32
CA ASP A 190 1.68 -10.52 15.60
C ASP A 190 3.01 -9.95 16.12
N ILE A 191 4.01 -9.74 15.24
CA ILE A 191 5.27 -9.10 15.62
C ILE A 191 5.01 -7.67 16.11
N ILE A 192 4.21 -6.88 15.39
CA ILE A 192 3.93 -5.49 15.74
C ILE A 192 3.20 -5.40 17.08
N GLU A 193 2.18 -6.24 17.30
CA GLU A 193 1.39 -6.27 18.54
C GLU A 193 2.25 -6.67 19.76
N LYS A 194 3.08 -7.70 19.63
CA LYS A 194 3.97 -8.18 20.72
C LYS A 194 5.11 -7.22 21.06
N THR A 195 5.48 -6.35 20.13
CA THR A 195 6.61 -5.42 20.31
C THR A 195 6.18 -3.96 20.40
N ALA A 196 4.89 -3.69 20.62
CA ALA A 196 4.38 -2.33 20.72
C ALA A 196 5.18 -1.48 21.71
N GLY A 197 5.70 -0.33 21.26
CA GLY A 197 6.53 0.58 22.06
C GLY A 197 7.98 0.15 22.30
N LYS A 198 8.40 -1.04 21.80
CA LYS A 198 9.77 -1.57 21.91
C LYS A 198 10.47 -1.50 20.56
N TRP A 199 10.68 -0.31 20.07
CA TRP A 199 11.05 -0.04 18.68
C TRP A 199 12.34 -0.74 18.20
N GLU A 200 13.37 -0.82 19.04
CA GLU A 200 14.61 -1.51 18.69
C GLU A 200 14.39 -3.01 18.52
N GLN A 201 13.64 -3.63 19.45
CA GLN A 201 13.27 -5.04 19.36
C GLN A 201 12.37 -5.30 18.15
N GLN A 202 11.42 -4.39 17.88
CA GLN A 202 10.55 -4.49 16.72
C GLN A 202 11.35 -4.45 15.42
N ALA A 203 12.26 -3.48 15.26
CA ALA A 203 13.11 -3.38 14.09
C ALA A 203 13.95 -4.64 13.85
N GLN A 204 14.51 -5.21 14.92
CA GLN A 204 15.28 -6.45 14.83
C GLN A 204 14.41 -7.62 14.36
N LEU A 205 13.26 -7.86 15.00
CA LEU A 205 12.36 -8.95 14.63
C LEU A 205 11.78 -8.79 13.20
N LEU A 206 11.54 -7.56 12.77
CA LEU A 206 11.12 -7.29 11.40
C LEU A 206 12.22 -7.59 10.37
N LEU A 207 13.49 -7.33 10.68
CA LEU A 207 14.62 -7.73 9.83
C LEU A 207 14.78 -9.25 9.77
N GLU A 208 14.63 -9.94 10.89
CA GLU A 208 14.65 -11.41 10.94
C GLU A 208 13.48 -11.99 10.13
N PHE A 209 12.29 -11.42 10.26
CA PHE A 209 11.10 -11.79 9.48
C PHE A 209 11.31 -11.58 7.99
N ARG A 210 11.89 -10.45 7.57
CA ARG A 210 12.26 -10.16 6.18
C ARG A 210 13.16 -11.25 5.58
N ASN A 211 14.17 -11.70 6.32
CA ASN A 211 15.07 -12.75 5.84
C ASN A 211 14.33 -14.08 5.60
N GLY A 212 13.30 -14.36 6.41
CA GLY A 212 12.43 -15.51 6.22
C GLY A 212 11.50 -15.38 5.00
N ILE A 213 11.13 -14.18 4.59
CA ILE A 213 10.31 -13.95 3.37
C ILE A 213 11.12 -14.28 2.12
N GLU A 214 12.36 -13.77 2.03
CA GLU A 214 13.22 -13.89 0.84
C GLU A 214 13.50 -15.35 0.45
N SER A 215 13.72 -16.21 1.42
CA SER A 215 14.02 -17.63 1.20
C SER A 215 12.80 -18.55 1.38
N GLY A 216 11.79 -18.10 2.10
CA GLY A 216 10.74 -18.97 2.63
C GLY A 216 9.79 -19.53 1.59
N HIS A 217 9.31 -18.72 0.66
CA HIS A 217 8.37 -19.17 -0.37
C HIS A 217 8.99 -20.23 -1.30
N LYS A 218 10.15 -19.89 -1.85
CA LYS A 218 10.86 -20.80 -2.76
C LYS A 218 11.29 -22.09 -2.07
N GLN A 219 11.84 -21.99 -0.85
CA GLN A 219 12.29 -23.16 -0.10
C GLN A 219 11.10 -24.04 0.28
N ALA A 220 9.98 -23.48 0.72
CA ALA A 220 8.79 -24.26 1.06
C ALA A 220 8.23 -25.02 -0.15
N ALA A 221 8.24 -24.42 -1.35
CA ALA A 221 7.87 -25.09 -2.59
C ALA A 221 8.83 -26.26 -2.91
N VAL A 222 10.15 -26.00 -2.83
CA VAL A 222 11.20 -27.01 -3.06
C VAL A 222 11.11 -28.16 -2.08
N ASP A 223 10.89 -27.89 -0.80
CA ASP A 223 10.77 -28.91 0.26
C ASP A 223 9.59 -29.84 0.02
N LEU A 224 8.52 -29.34 -0.60
CA LEU A 224 7.39 -30.14 -1.05
C LEU A 224 7.60 -30.78 -2.43
N GLY A 225 8.69 -30.45 -3.13
CA GLY A 225 8.92 -30.87 -4.52
C GLY A 225 7.92 -30.27 -5.51
N LEU A 226 7.50 -29.04 -5.27
CA LEU A 226 6.60 -28.25 -6.09
C LEU A 226 7.33 -27.06 -6.72
N ASN A 227 6.88 -26.61 -7.89
CA ASN A 227 7.27 -25.30 -8.39
C ASN A 227 6.41 -24.18 -7.74
N GLU A 228 6.77 -22.92 -7.94
CA GLU A 228 6.10 -21.78 -7.28
C GLU A 228 4.60 -21.68 -7.65
N THR A 229 4.22 -22.05 -8.87
CA THR A 229 2.81 -22.06 -9.30
C THR A 229 2.04 -23.21 -8.65
N GLU A 230 2.58 -24.41 -8.67
CA GLU A 230 2.00 -25.58 -8.00
C GLU A 230 1.85 -25.34 -6.50
N PHE A 231 2.83 -24.67 -5.88
CA PHE A 231 2.80 -24.33 -4.48
C PHE A 231 1.68 -23.32 -4.13
N ALA A 232 1.43 -22.34 -4.98
CA ALA A 232 0.32 -21.41 -4.77
C ALA A 232 -1.05 -22.11 -4.88
N PHE A 233 -1.23 -23.04 -5.83
CA PHE A 233 -2.44 -23.89 -5.93
C PHE A 233 -2.57 -24.79 -4.72
N TYR A 234 -1.49 -25.44 -4.29
CA TYR A 234 -1.43 -26.25 -3.08
C TYR A 234 -1.86 -25.46 -1.85
N ASN A 235 -1.37 -24.24 -1.63
CA ASN A 235 -1.71 -23.40 -0.51
C ASN A 235 -3.20 -23.04 -0.45
N ILE A 236 -3.82 -22.74 -1.58
CA ILE A 236 -5.27 -22.52 -1.68
C ILE A 236 -6.04 -23.77 -1.28
N LEU A 237 -5.68 -24.91 -1.84
CA LEU A 237 -6.40 -26.17 -1.59
C LEU A 237 -6.22 -26.61 -0.14
N MET A 238 -5.00 -26.52 0.37
CA MET A 238 -4.68 -26.82 1.78
C MET A 238 -5.47 -25.97 2.76
N ALA A 239 -5.55 -24.65 2.50
CA ALA A 239 -6.32 -23.73 3.35
C ALA A 239 -7.81 -24.09 3.38
N GLU A 240 -8.41 -24.41 2.23
CA GLU A 240 -9.84 -24.74 2.16
C GLU A 240 -10.15 -26.13 2.75
N VAL A 241 -9.27 -27.12 2.53
CA VAL A 241 -9.43 -28.44 3.15
C VAL A 241 -9.33 -28.36 4.67
N THR A 242 -8.34 -27.62 5.18
CA THR A 242 -8.17 -27.39 6.62
C THR A 242 -9.39 -26.68 7.23
N ALA A 243 -9.85 -25.63 6.57
CA ALA A 243 -11.01 -24.87 7.03
C ALA A 243 -12.30 -25.71 7.04
N HIS A 244 -12.45 -26.63 6.08
CA HIS A 244 -13.62 -27.48 5.96
C HIS A 244 -13.59 -28.67 6.93
N SER A 245 -12.42 -29.28 7.14
CA SER A 245 -12.29 -30.42 8.07
C SER A 245 -12.48 -30.04 9.53
N GLY A 246 -12.18 -28.78 9.89
CA GLY A 246 -12.16 -28.33 11.28
C GLY A 246 -11.07 -28.97 12.14
N GLU A 247 -10.16 -29.72 11.52
CA GLU A 247 -9.03 -30.38 12.19
C GLU A 247 -7.81 -29.48 12.17
N GLU A 248 -7.08 -29.40 13.28
CA GLU A 248 -5.83 -28.65 13.37
C GLU A 248 -4.69 -29.31 12.57
N THR A 249 -4.82 -30.60 12.27
CA THR A 249 -3.76 -31.36 11.62
C THR A 249 -4.34 -32.22 10.49
N ILE A 250 -3.89 -32.00 9.28
CA ILE A 250 -4.21 -32.81 8.10
C ILE A 250 -3.27 -34.03 8.05
N SER A 251 -3.81 -35.23 7.70
CA SER A 251 -3.00 -36.42 7.59
C SER A 251 -2.02 -36.37 6.42
N GLU A 252 -0.89 -37.06 6.52
CA GLU A 252 0.14 -37.12 5.47
C GLU A 252 -0.46 -37.61 4.12
N ALA A 253 -1.35 -38.56 4.16
CA ALA A 253 -2.01 -39.06 2.95
C ALA A 253 -2.85 -37.99 2.24
N VAL A 254 -3.57 -37.14 3.00
CA VAL A 254 -4.31 -36.03 2.43
C VAL A 254 -3.38 -34.92 1.93
N HIS A 255 -2.25 -34.69 2.58
CA HIS A 255 -1.22 -33.78 2.08
C HIS A 255 -0.70 -34.25 0.71
N ASP A 256 -0.42 -35.53 0.54
CA ASP A 256 0.05 -36.09 -0.74
C ASP A 256 -1.01 -35.99 -1.84
N GLU A 257 -2.29 -36.22 -1.49
CA GLU A 257 -3.40 -36.02 -2.45
C GLU A 257 -3.56 -34.55 -2.86
N ILE A 258 -3.47 -33.61 -1.91
CA ILE A 258 -3.54 -32.16 -2.19
C ILE A 258 -2.39 -31.76 -3.13
N LYS A 259 -1.18 -32.26 -2.87
CA LYS A 259 -0.01 -32.01 -3.68
C LYS A 259 -0.20 -32.53 -5.11
N ALA A 260 -0.58 -33.78 -5.26
CA ALA A 260 -0.80 -34.39 -6.58
C ALA A 260 -1.91 -33.65 -7.36
N THR A 261 -3.03 -33.36 -6.70
CA THR A 261 -4.15 -32.62 -7.30
C THR A 261 -3.72 -31.22 -7.75
N SER A 262 -2.86 -30.55 -7.00
CA SER A 262 -2.36 -29.22 -7.36
C SER A 262 -1.45 -29.27 -8.59
N GLN A 263 -0.60 -30.27 -8.70
CA GLN A 263 0.24 -30.51 -9.90
C GLN A 263 -0.61 -30.81 -11.13
N ASP A 264 -1.61 -31.69 -10.99
CA ASP A 264 -2.52 -32.05 -12.10
C ASP A 264 -3.31 -30.82 -12.59
N LEU A 265 -3.82 -30.01 -11.66
CA LEU A 265 -4.57 -28.78 -12.00
C LEU A 265 -3.70 -27.74 -12.70
N VAL A 266 -2.46 -27.55 -12.27
CA VAL A 266 -1.51 -26.64 -12.93
C VAL A 266 -1.22 -27.15 -14.35
N GLY A 267 -1.00 -28.45 -14.54
CA GLY A 267 -0.85 -29.04 -15.86
C GLY A 267 -2.07 -28.83 -16.77
N MET A 268 -3.29 -28.98 -16.24
CA MET A 268 -4.53 -28.73 -16.98
C MET A 268 -4.65 -27.25 -17.39
N PHE A 269 -4.25 -26.31 -16.53
CA PHE A 269 -4.25 -24.88 -16.85
C PHE A 269 -3.19 -24.54 -17.89
N ASP A 270 -1.98 -25.11 -17.80
CA ASP A 270 -0.92 -24.89 -18.76
C ASP A 270 -1.35 -25.34 -20.17
N GLU A 271 -1.99 -26.50 -20.30
CA GLU A 271 -2.55 -26.97 -21.57
C GLU A 271 -3.70 -26.08 -22.07
N ALA A 272 -4.64 -25.72 -21.20
CA ALA A 272 -5.83 -24.95 -21.57
C ALA A 272 -5.52 -23.53 -22.00
N THR A 273 -4.53 -22.90 -21.37
CA THR A 273 -4.12 -21.52 -21.67
C THR A 273 -3.31 -21.38 -22.96
N GLN A 274 -2.94 -22.48 -23.61
CA GLN A 274 -2.46 -22.45 -25.01
C GLN A 274 -3.55 -21.96 -25.98
N ILE A 275 -4.81 -21.99 -25.56
CA ILE A 275 -5.93 -21.42 -26.33
C ILE A 275 -5.87 -19.88 -26.17
N VAL A 276 -5.65 -19.15 -27.27
CA VAL A 276 -5.63 -17.70 -27.30
C VAL A 276 -6.89 -17.13 -26.63
N ASP A 277 -6.72 -16.17 -25.73
CA ASP A 277 -7.80 -15.54 -24.95
C ASP A 277 -8.67 -16.52 -24.15
N PHE A 278 -8.05 -17.58 -23.61
CA PHE A 278 -8.74 -18.62 -22.85
C PHE A 278 -9.72 -18.08 -21.79
N PHE A 279 -9.27 -17.15 -20.95
CA PHE A 279 -10.07 -16.60 -19.86
C PHE A 279 -11.26 -15.73 -20.33
N SER A 280 -11.28 -15.31 -21.59
CA SER A 280 -12.40 -14.59 -22.22
C SER A 280 -13.41 -15.53 -22.86
N LYS A 281 -13.08 -16.81 -23.04
CA LYS A 281 -13.95 -17.83 -23.66
C LYS A 281 -14.77 -18.57 -22.61
N LEU A 282 -16.03 -18.15 -22.45
CA LEU A 282 -16.93 -18.67 -21.41
C LEU A 282 -17.08 -20.19 -21.42
N ASP A 283 -17.07 -20.83 -22.59
CA ASP A 283 -17.24 -22.28 -22.70
C ASP A 283 -15.98 -23.04 -22.27
N GLU A 284 -14.79 -22.48 -22.55
CA GLU A 284 -13.52 -23.06 -22.09
C GLU A 284 -13.39 -22.91 -20.56
N VAL A 285 -13.73 -21.74 -20.02
CA VAL A 285 -13.76 -21.51 -18.57
C VAL A 285 -14.75 -22.46 -17.87
N LYS A 286 -15.95 -22.68 -18.45
CA LYS A 286 -16.91 -23.67 -17.92
C LYS A 286 -16.38 -25.09 -17.96
N ARG A 287 -15.65 -25.45 -19.05
CA ARG A 287 -14.99 -26.76 -19.17
C ARG A 287 -13.96 -26.93 -18.06
N MET A 288 -13.08 -25.97 -17.88
CA MET A 288 -12.09 -25.98 -16.80
C MET A 288 -12.73 -26.10 -15.41
N LYS A 289 -13.82 -25.36 -15.12
CA LYS A 289 -14.56 -25.52 -13.87
C LYS A 289 -15.06 -26.96 -13.65
N LYS A 290 -15.47 -27.65 -14.71
CA LYS A 290 -15.89 -29.06 -14.60
C LYS A 290 -14.70 -29.97 -14.28
N GLU A 291 -13.55 -29.75 -14.89
CA GLU A 291 -12.34 -30.53 -14.62
C GLU A 291 -11.85 -30.28 -13.18
N ILE A 292 -11.79 -29.03 -12.71
CA ILE A 292 -11.47 -28.70 -11.31
C ILE A 292 -12.43 -29.43 -10.35
N LYS A 293 -13.74 -29.35 -10.62
CA LYS A 293 -14.74 -30.03 -9.82
C LYS A 293 -14.50 -31.54 -9.75
N ARG A 294 -14.19 -32.15 -10.88
CA ARG A 294 -13.92 -33.59 -10.96
C ARG A 294 -12.66 -33.95 -10.18
N ALA A 295 -11.57 -33.26 -10.42
CA ALA A 295 -10.29 -33.50 -9.74
C ALA A 295 -10.44 -33.45 -8.21
N ILE A 296 -11.19 -32.47 -7.69
CA ILE A 296 -11.39 -32.35 -6.24
C ILE A 296 -12.35 -33.41 -5.69
N LEU A 297 -13.46 -33.72 -6.39
CA LEU A 297 -14.43 -34.71 -5.90
C LEU A 297 -13.92 -36.14 -5.94
N ASP A 298 -12.91 -36.44 -6.75
CA ASP A 298 -12.28 -37.75 -6.83
C ASP A 298 -11.27 -38.00 -5.68
N CYS A 299 -10.93 -36.95 -4.88
CA CYS A 299 -10.04 -37.05 -3.73
C CYS A 299 -10.78 -37.47 -2.44
N SER A 300 -10.04 -37.98 -1.47
CA SER A 300 -10.59 -38.39 -0.16
C SER A 300 -11.17 -37.22 0.64
N PHE A 301 -10.65 -36.00 0.45
CA PHE A 301 -11.16 -34.75 1.03
C PHE A 301 -12.25 -34.09 0.18
N GLY A 302 -12.68 -34.72 -0.90
CA GLY A 302 -13.55 -34.12 -1.90
C GLY A 302 -14.94 -33.77 -1.35
N ASP A 303 -15.27 -32.46 -1.32
CA ASP A 303 -16.56 -31.93 -0.91
C ASP A 303 -17.06 -30.83 -1.85
N LYS A 304 -18.39 -30.73 -2.01
CA LYS A 304 -19.01 -29.71 -2.86
C LYS A 304 -18.80 -28.28 -2.33
N ALA A 305 -18.66 -28.11 -1.02
CA ALA A 305 -18.39 -26.81 -0.43
C ALA A 305 -16.97 -26.34 -0.76
N ILE A 306 -15.98 -27.23 -0.69
CA ILE A 306 -14.61 -26.96 -1.13
C ILE A 306 -14.60 -26.57 -2.61
N VAL A 307 -15.25 -27.39 -3.48
CA VAL A 307 -15.34 -27.11 -4.92
C VAL A 307 -15.90 -25.71 -5.19
N ALA A 308 -16.98 -25.33 -4.48
CA ALA A 308 -17.64 -24.02 -4.72
C ALA A 308 -16.73 -22.82 -4.49
N VAL A 309 -15.78 -22.94 -3.56
CA VAL A 309 -14.83 -21.87 -3.23
C VAL A 309 -13.59 -21.92 -4.13
N VAL A 310 -13.01 -23.12 -4.28
CA VAL A 310 -11.71 -23.27 -4.95
C VAL A 310 -11.77 -23.03 -6.46
N GLN A 311 -12.90 -23.31 -7.12
CA GLN A 311 -13.03 -23.10 -8.57
C GLN A 311 -12.77 -21.66 -8.98
N ASP A 312 -13.35 -20.69 -8.30
CA ASP A 312 -13.17 -19.28 -8.62
C ASP A 312 -11.78 -18.79 -8.22
N ARG A 313 -11.26 -19.22 -7.05
CA ARG A 313 -9.93 -18.90 -6.59
C ARG A 313 -8.83 -19.40 -7.52
N PHE A 314 -8.96 -20.63 -8.02
CA PHE A 314 -8.01 -21.19 -8.99
C PHE A 314 -8.05 -20.46 -10.33
N LEU A 315 -9.22 -20.07 -10.81
CA LEU A 315 -9.33 -19.29 -12.03
C LEU A 315 -8.72 -17.88 -11.89
N GLU A 316 -8.86 -17.25 -10.73
CA GLU A 316 -8.22 -15.95 -10.45
C GLU A 316 -6.70 -16.10 -10.38
N LEU A 317 -6.20 -17.08 -9.64
CA LEU A 317 -4.77 -17.35 -9.57
C LEU A 317 -4.20 -17.72 -10.95
N ALA A 318 -4.91 -18.55 -11.72
CA ALA A 318 -4.48 -18.93 -13.05
C ALA A 318 -4.40 -17.73 -14.01
N LYS A 319 -5.26 -16.73 -13.88
CA LYS A 319 -5.11 -15.48 -14.66
C LYS A 319 -3.80 -14.76 -14.35
N THR A 320 -3.35 -14.77 -13.11
CA THR A 320 -2.07 -14.17 -12.74
C THR A 320 -0.88 -14.99 -13.25
N LYS A 321 -0.99 -16.33 -13.26
CA LYS A 321 0.13 -17.21 -13.57
C LYS A 321 0.29 -17.52 -15.06
N PHE A 322 -0.80 -17.47 -15.84
CA PHE A 322 -0.83 -17.96 -17.23
C PHE A 322 -1.37 -16.92 -18.24
N ALA A 323 -1.69 -15.67 -17.81
CA ALA A 323 -2.19 -14.62 -18.71
C ALA A 323 -1.08 -13.82 -19.39
#